data_560718152be82b5661167c97f7451a03
#
_entry.id   560718152be82b5661167c97f7451a03
#
_cell.length_a   1.000
_cell.length_b   1.000
_cell.length_c   1.000
_cell.angle_alpha   90.00
_cell.angle_beta   90.00
_cell.angle_gamma   90.00
#
_symmetry.space_group_name_H-M   'P 1'
#
loop_
_entity.id
_entity.type
_entity.pdbx_description
1 polymer ?
#
loop_
_entity_poly.entity_id
_entity_poly.type
_entity_poly.pdbx_seq_one_letter_code
_entity_poly.pdbx_strand_id
1 'polypeptide(L)'
;ELVNHSLAETVDAATGLGTQRMLVNAIDACRRDRCETGLIAVRVRGTAKLNELYGAEAVDNMLAEYAGRMLSITHGRSRVYRSRSVQFVVLSNDLDHEAFEQLTCHLKEAVFAPVRIAGDTITPVCLVVPAFYEHLTHQTTAVLGELERRLRTAGELVPNDSLPIPEAERKSAIAERIDL
;
A
#
# COMPACT_ATOMS: atom_id res chain seq x y z
N GLU A 1 9.10 26.87 15.71
CA GLU A 1 7.81 26.13 15.81
C GLU A 1 7.08 26.03 14.46
N LEU A 2 7.06 27.09 13.62
CA LEU A 2 6.39 27.10 12.30
C LEU A 2 7.00 26.13 11.28
N VAL A 3 8.31 25.89 11.33
CA VAL A 3 9.03 24.98 10.39
C VAL A 3 8.69 23.51 10.70
N ASN A 4 8.54 23.14 11.97
CA ASN A 4 8.18 21.77 12.36
C ASN A 4 6.73 21.40 12.01
N HIS A 5 5.79 22.33 12.04
CA HIS A 5 4.40 22.09 11.63
C HIS A 5 4.29 21.82 10.12
N SER A 6 5.06 22.55 9.30
CA SER A 6 5.07 22.37 7.85
C SER A 6 5.66 21.00 7.41
N LEU A 7 6.66 20.48 8.12
CA LEU A 7 7.24 19.17 7.86
C LEU A 7 6.30 18.02 8.27
N ALA A 8 5.59 18.16 9.39
CA ALA A 8 4.60 17.17 9.85
C ALA A 8 3.40 17.02 8.89
N GLU A 9 3.09 18.05 8.09
CA GLU A 9 2.04 17.99 7.06
C GLU A 9 2.48 17.32 5.75
N THR A 10 3.78 17.12 5.53
CA THR A 10 4.33 16.59 4.28
C THR A 10 4.82 15.16 4.40
N VAL A 11 5.22 14.72 5.59
CA VAL A 11 5.78 13.39 5.84
C VAL A 11 4.98 12.67 6.92
N ASP A 12 4.62 11.42 6.64
CA ASP A 12 3.96 10.55 7.60
C ASP A 12 4.94 10.08 8.69
N ALA A 13 4.62 10.34 9.94
CA ALA A 13 5.52 10.09 11.06
C ALA A 13 5.84 8.60 11.30
N ALA A 14 4.90 7.70 11.02
CA ALA A 14 5.07 6.27 11.24
C ALA A 14 5.92 5.59 10.15
N THR A 15 5.82 6.05 8.90
CA THR A 15 6.47 5.40 7.75
C THR A 15 7.58 6.23 7.10
N GLY A 16 7.65 7.52 7.40
CA GLY A 16 8.58 8.46 6.74
C GLY A 16 8.22 8.78 5.29
N LEU A 17 7.09 8.29 4.79
CA LEU A 17 6.65 8.49 3.41
C LEU A 17 5.97 9.86 3.24
N GLY A 18 5.91 10.34 1.99
CA GLY A 18 5.08 11.49 1.64
C GLY A 18 3.60 11.23 1.93
N THR A 19 2.88 12.30 2.30
CA THR A 19 1.45 12.25 2.63
C THR A 19 0.56 12.33 1.40
N GLN A 20 -0.75 12.19 1.59
CA GLN A 20 -1.79 12.43 0.58
C GLN A 20 -1.61 13.78 -0.12
N ARG A 21 -1.25 14.84 0.59
CA ARG A 21 -1.03 16.18 0.03
C ARG A 21 0.11 16.17 -0.98
N MET A 22 1.21 15.51 -0.66
CA MET A 22 2.34 15.37 -1.60
C MET A 22 1.96 14.54 -2.82
N LEU A 23 1.17 13.48 -2.64
CA LEU A 23 0.64 12.68 -3.74
C LEU A 23 -0.20 13.53 -4.71
N VAL A 24 -1.13 14.33 -4.18
CA VAL A 24 -1.96 15.25 -4.99
C VAL A 24 -1.09 16.18 -5.81
N ASN A 25 -0.10 16.83 -5.19
CA ASN A 25 0.83 17.72 -5.87
C ASN A 25 1.63 17.00 -6.98
N ALA A 26 2.05 15.76 -6.74
CA ALA A 26 2.78 14.96 -7.71
C ALA A 26 1.91 14.56 -8.90
N ILE A 27 0.65 14.17 -8.67
CA ILE A 27 -0.31 13.86 -9.74
C ILE A 27 -0.61 15.14 -10.56
N ASP A 28 -0.80 16.28 -9.91
CA ASP A 28 -1.01 17.56 -10.58
C ASP A 28 0.17 17.98 -11.47
N ALA A 29 1.40 17.68 -11.04
CA ALA A 29 2.60 17.92 -11.85
C ALA A 29 2.59 17.02 -13.10
N CYS A 30 2.38 15.70 -12.94
CA CYS A 30 2.30 14.77 -14.06
C CYS A 30 1.20 15.16 -15.07
N ARG A 31 0.05 15.66 -14.56
CA ARG A 31 -1.05 16.14 -15.39
C ARG A 31 -0.69 17.39 -16.21
N ARG A 32 0.01 18.35 -15.59
CA ARG A 32 0.48 19.55 -16.32
C ARG A 32 1.44 19.19 -17.44
N ASP A 33 2.33 18.24 -17.17
CA ASP A 33 3.37 17.82 -18.08
C ASP A 33 2.88 16.76 -19.08
N ARG A 34 1.64 16.25 -18.91
CA ARG A 34 1.02 15.20 -19.73
C ARG A 34 1.90 13.96 -19.90
N CYS A 35 2.67 13.65 -18.86
CA CYS A 35 3.59 12.50 -18.89
C CYS A 35 2.86 11.17 -18.73
N GLU A 36 3.51 10.10 -19.17
CA GLU A 36 3.14 8.75 -18.81
C GLU A 36 3.12 8.64 -17.29
N THR A 37 2.05 8.11 -16.71
CA THR A 37 1.88 8.06 -15.27
C THR A 37 1.27 6.74 -14.85
N GLY A 38 2.00 5.97 -14.08
CA GLY A 38 1.54 4.77 -13.39
C GLY A 38 1.24 5.05 -11.93
N LEU A 39 0.13 4.53 -11.45
CA LEU A 39 -0.29 4.58 -10.05
C LEU A 39 -0.63 3.17 -9.58
N ILE A 40 -0.08 2.75 -8.44
CA ILE A 40 -0.42 1.48 -7.81
C ILE A 40 -0.88 1.78 -6.39
N ALA A 41 -2.17 1.56 -6.12
CA ALA A 41 -2.70 1.69 -4.77
C ALA A 41 -2.62 0.34 -4.05
N VAL A 42 -2.12 0.37 -2.82
CA VAL A 42 -2.02 -0.79 -1.92
C VAL A 42 -2.79 -0.47 -0.65
N ARG A 43 -3.76 -1.30 -0.28
CA ARG A 43 -4.52 -1.18 0.97
C ARG A 43 -4.33 -2.43 1.81
N VAL A 44 -3.84 -2.25 3.03
CA VAL A 44 -3.73 -3.33 4.02
C VAL A 44 -5.08 -3.51 4.72
N ARG A 45 -5.58 -4.74 4.76
CA ARG A 45 -6.86 -5.09 5.41
C ARG A 45 -6.64 -5.75 6.77
N GLY A 46 -7.69 -5.78 7.58
CA GLY A 46 -7.68 -6.45 8.88
C GLY A 46 -6.91 -5.71 9.98
N THR A 47 -6.45 -4.50 9.74
CA THR A 47 -5.66 -3.71 10.69
C THR A 47 -6.41 -3.38 11.97
N ALA A 48 -7.74 -3.22 11.94
CA ALA A 48 -8.55 -3.03 13.15
C ALA A 48 -8.41 -4.24 14.08
N LYS A 49 -8.53 -5.46 13.54
CA LYS A 49 -8.35 -6.68 14.31
C LYS A 49 -6.92 -6.87 14.80
N LEU A 50 -5.94 -6.53 13.97
CA LEU A 50 -4.53 -6.55 14.38
C LEU A 50 -4.24 -5.55 15.50
N ASN A 51 -4.87 -4.36 15.48
CA ASN A 51 -4.78 -3.40 16.57
C ASN A 51 -5.37 -3.95 17.88
N GLU A 52 -6.48 -4.67 17.82
CA GLU A 52 -7.07 -5.32 19.00
C GLU A 52 -6.16 -6.40 19.58
N LEU A 53 -5.48 -7.19 18.72
CA LEU A 53 -4.66 -8.31 19.14
C LEU A 53 -3.24 -7.90 19.57
N TYR A 54 -2.62 -6.96 18.88
CA TYR A 54 -1.20 -6.64 19.02
C TYR A 54 -0.92 -5.20 19.46
N GLY A 55 -1.95 -4.35 19.46
CA GLY A 55 -1.83 -2.93 19.76
C GLY A 55 -1.40 -2.06 18.58
N ALA A 56 -1.64 -0.76 18.69
CA ALA A 56 -1.41 0.20 17.60
C ALA A 56 0.07 0.32 17.20
N GLU A 57 0.98 0.30 18.16
CA GLU A 57 2.43 0.40 17.90
C GLU A 57 2.93 -0.78 17.03
N ALA A 58 2.48 -2.00 17.32
CA ALA A 58 2.87 -3.17 16.53
C ALA A 58 2.35 -3.09 15.10
N VAL A 59 1.15 -2.57 14.89
CA VAL A 59 0.57 -2.34 13.56
C VAL A 59 1.29 -1.21 12.82
N ASP A 60 1.66 -0.13 13.49
CA ASP A 60 2.46 0.95 12.89
C ASP A 60 3.84 0.44 12.44
N ASN A 61 4.51 -0.39 13.24
CA ASN A 61 5.76 -1.04 12.87
C ASN A 61 5.60 -1.96 11.66
N MET A 62 4.51 -2.72 11.58
CA MET A 62 4.16 -3.53 10.41
C MET A 62 3.95 -2.65 9.16
N LEU A 63 3.25 -1.53 9.28
CA LEU A 63 3.04 -0.60 8.16
C LEU A 63 4.36 0.06 7.72
N ALA A 64 5.27 0.35 8.65
CA ALA A 64 6.61 0.84 8.34
C ALA A 64 7.44 -0.22 7.58
N GLU A 65 7.29 -1.50 7.92
CA GLU A 65 7.92 -2.60 7.16
C GLU A 65 7.39 -2.67 5.73
N TYR A 66 6.07 -2.52 5.50
CA TYR A 66 5.50 -2.43 4.16
C TYR A 66 6.07 -1.25 3.38
N ALA A 67 6.17 -0.09 4.00
CA ALA A 67 6.79 1.10 3.41
C ALA A 67 8.23 0.80 2.96
N GLY A 68 9.02 0.16 3.81
CA GLY A 68 10.40 -0.24 3.50
C GLY A 68 10.48 -1.22 2.33
N ARG A 69 9.60 -2.22 2.26
CA ARG A 69 9.54 -3.16 1.13
C ARG A 69 9.19 -2.46 -0.18
N MET A 70 8.20 -1.57 -0.17
CA MET A 70 7.82 -0.79 -1.36
C MET A 70 8.95 0.12 -1.83
N LEU A 71 9.63 0.81 -0.92
CA LEU A 71 10.79 1.64 -1.24
C LEU A 71 11.94 0.82 -1.84
N SER A 72 12.20 -0.37 -1.32
CA SER A 72 13.22 -1.28 -1.85
C SER A 72 12.95 -1.69 -3.29
N ILE A 73 11.68 -1.96 -3.64
CA ILE A 73 11.30 -2.40 -4.99
C ILE A 73 11.31 -1.24 -5.97
N THR A 74 10.91 -0.05 -5.54
CA THR A 74 10.89 1.11 -6.43
C THR A 74 12.29 1.63 -6.77
N HIS A 75 13.30 1.29 -5.98
CA HIS A 75 14.71 1.68 -6.19
C HIS A 75 14.91 3.17 -6.51
N GLY A 76 14.07 4.04 -5.96
CA GLY A 76 14.08 5.48 -6.21
C GLY A 76 13.54 5.92 -7.59
N ARG A 77 13.12 5.00 -8.46
CA ARG A 77 12.52 5.32 -9.77
C ARG A 77 11.05 5.72 -9.67
N SER A 78 10.39 5.31 -8.59
CA SER A 78 9.01 5.66 -8.29
C SER A 78 8.93 6.19 -6.87
N ARG A 79 7.92 6.99 -6.60
CA ARG A 79 7.69 7.58 -5.28
C ARG A 79 6.58 6.85 -4.56
N VAL A 80 6.76 6.66 -3.27
CA VAL A 80 5.78 5.97 -2.40
C VAL A 80 5.18 6.98 -1.44
N TYR A 81 3.86 6.97 -1.33
CA TYR A 81 3.08 7.86 -0.47
C TYR A 81 2.18 7.06 0.45
N ARG A 82 2.00 7.52 1.68
CA ARG A 82 0.94 7.06 2.57
C ARG A 82 -0.28 7.95 2.37
N SER A 83 -1.24 7.50 1.58
CA SER A 83 -2.40 8.32 1.21
C SER A 83 -3.50 8.34 2.27
N ARG A 84 -3.59 7.28 3.08
CA ARG A 84 -4.49 7.13 4.23
C ARG A 84 -3.86 6.25 5.29
N SER A 85 -4.51 6.06 6.44
CA SER A 85 -3.98 5.30 7.58
C SER A 85 -3.40 3.92 7.20
N VAL A 86 -4.05 3.18 6.30
CA VAL A 86 -3.68 1.81 5.89
C VAL A 86 -3.51 1.68 4.38
N GLN A 87 -3.33 2.80 3.68
CA GLN A 87 -3.27 2.84 2.22
C GLN A 87 -2.01 3.56 1.75
N PHE A 88 -1.34 2.91 0.80
CA PHE A 88 -0.16 3.44 0.11
C PHE A 88 -0.46 3.64 -1.36
N VAL A 89 0.21 4.59 -1.98
CA VAL A 89 0.19 4.79 -3.43
C VAL A 89 1.61 4.93 -3.93
N VAL A 90 1.97 4.08 -4.88
CA VAL A 90 3.22 4.21 -5.65
C VAL A 90 2.89 5.00 -6.91
N LEU A 91 3.65 6.07 -7.17
CA LEU A 91 3.55 6.88 -8.38
C LEU A 91 4.83 6.76 -9.19
N SER A 92 4.67 6.43 -10.45
CA SER A 92 5.74 6.31 -11.45
C SER A 92 5.41 7.20 -12.64
N ASN A 93 6.38 7.98 -13.11
CA ASN A 93 6.24 8.86 -14.27
C ASN A 93 7.38 8.70 -15.29
N ASP A 94 8.24 7.69 -15.09
CA ASP A 94 9.40 7.40 -15.94
C ASP A 94 9.40 5.95 -16.45
N LEU A 95 8.30 5.24 -16.30
CA LEU A 95 8.17 3.84 -16.73
C LEU A 95 7.16 3.76 -17.88
N ASP A 96 7.54 3.06 -18.92
CA ASP A 96 6.57 2.62 -19.93
C ASP A 96 5.61 1.56 -19.35
N HIS A 97 4.61 1.19 -20.12
CA HIS A 97 3.56 0.27 -19.67
C HIS A 97 4.13 -1.10 -19.25
N GLU A 98 5.11 -1.65 -19.97
CA GLU A 98 5.69 -2.95 -19.69
C GLU A 98 6.49 -2.93 -18.35
N ALA A 99 7.35 -1.93 -18.17
CA ALA A 99 8.11 -1.75 -16.93
C ALA A 99 7.17 -1.47 -15.74
N PHE A 100 6.05 -0.77 -15.95
CA PHE A 100 5.03 -0.55 -14.94
C PHE A 100 4.30 -1.84 -14.56
N GLU A 101 3.99 -2.72 -15.50
CA GLU A 101 3.41 -4.04 -15.20
C GLU A 101 4.39 -4.91 -14.40
N GLN A 102 5.67 -4.92 -14.76
CA GLN A 102 6.72 -5.61 -14.00
C GLN A 102 6.83 -5.07 -12.58
N LEU A 103 6.84 -3.75 -12.40
CA LEU A 103 6.83 -3.13 -11.06
C LEU A 103 5.61 -3.57 -10.26
N THR A 104 4.43 -3.61 -10.89
CA THR A 104 3.20 -4.06 -10.25
C THR A 104 3.28 -5.51 -9.77
N CYS A 105 3.86 -6.41 -10.57
CA CYS A 105 4.08 -7.80 -10.18
C CYS A 105 5.03 -7.92 -8.99
N HIS A 106 6.20 -7.29 -9.03
CA HIS A 106 7.16 -7.31 -7.94
C HIS A 106 6.57 -6.71 -6.64
N LEU A 107 5.77 -5.64 -6.77
CA LEU A 107 5.12 -5.03 -5.64
C LEU A 107 4.11 -5.97 -4.99
N LYS A 108 3.31 -6.70 -5.79
CA LYS A 108 2.39 -7.72 -5.28
C LYS A 108 3.13 -8.80 -4.52
N GLU A 109 4.20 -9.36 -5.07
CA GLU A 109 5.02 -10.38 -4.40
C GLU A 109 5.51 -9.89 -3.04
N ALA A 110 6.00 -8.68 -2.96
CA ALA A 110 6.54 -8.12 -1.72
C ALA A 110 5.47 -7.82 -0.67
N VAL A 111 4.31 -7.29 -1.05
CA VAL A 111 3.26 -6.95 -0.08
C VAL A 111 2.44 -8.17 0.35
N PHE A 112 2.43 -9.25 -0.44
CA PHE A 112 1.80 -10.52 -0.05
C PHE A 112 2.76 -11.44 0.72
N ALA A 113 4.04 -11.14 0.77
CA ALA A 113 5.00 -11.90 1.56
C ALA A 113 4.68 -11.79 3.07
N PRO A 114 4.91 -12.85 3.85
CA PRO A 114 4.70 -12.83 5.30
C PRO A 114 5.43 -11.66 5.97
N VAL A 115 4.82 -11.10 7.00
CA VAL A 115 5.36 -9.97 7.79
C VAL A 115 5.36 -10.34 9.28
N ARG A 116 6.31 -9.79 10.02
CA ARG A 116 6.38 -9.96 11.48
C ARG A 116 5.60 -8.87 12.20
N ILE A 117 4.85 -9.27 13.23
CA ILE A 117 4.12 -8.38 14.12
C ILE A 117 4.23 -8.90 15.56
N ALA A 118 4.83 -8.13 16.46
CA ALA A 118 5.00 -8.47 17.86
C ALA A 118 5.60 -9.88 18.12
N GLY A 119 6.47 -10.36 17.23
CA GLY A 119 7.10 -11.68 17.32
C GLY A 119 6.41 -12.77 16.50
N ASP A 120 5.14 -12.61 16.14
CA ASP A 120 4.41 -13.51 15.27
C ASP A 120 4.70 -13.24 13.80
N THR A 121 4.51 -14.27 12.97
CA THR A 121 4.54 -14.14 11.52
C THR A 121 3.13 -14.28 10.98
N ILE A 122 2.66 -13.29 10.24
CA ILE A 122 1.33 -13.28 9.64
C ILE A 122 1.43 -13.14 8.11
N THR A 123 0.44 -13.70 7.41
CA THR A 123 0.26 -13.41 5.98
C THR A 123 -0.79 -12.31 5.85
N PRO A 124 -0.40 -11.13 5.36
CA PRO A 124 -1.31 -10.00 5.26
C PRO A 124 -2.37 -10.20 4.20
N VAL A 125 -3.48 -9.51 4.37
CA VAL A 125 -4.49 -9.35 3.31
C VAL A 125 -4.33 -7.94 2.74
N CYS A 126 -3.85 -7.85 1.51
CA CYS A 126 -3.66 -6.59 0.81
C CYS A 126 -4.52 -6.55 -0.46
N LEU A 127 -5.00 -5.36 -0.79
CA LEU A 127 -5.57 -5.06 -2.10
C LEU A 127 -4.54 -4.26 -2.88
N VAL A 128 -4.27 -4.68 -4.13
CA VAL A 128 -3.31 -3.99 -5.01
C VAL A 128 -4.00 -3.70 -6.32
N VAL A 129 -4.16 -2.43 -6.64
CA VAL A 129 -4.83 -1.98 -7.86
C VAL A 129 -3.95 -1.01 -8.65
N PRO A 130 -3.55 -1.39 -9.88
CA PRO A 130 -2.81 -0.52 -10.76
C PRO A 130 -3.74 0.36 -11.60
N ALA A 131 -3.24 1.52 -12.02
CA ALA A 131 -3.81 2.37 -13.05
C ALA A 131 -2.67 3.01 -13.85
N PHE A 132 -2.71 2.89 -15.17
CA PHE A 132 -1.71 3.46 -16.06
C PHE A 132 -2.36 4.43 -17.05
N TYR A 133 -1.72 5.56 -17.28
CA TYR A 133 -2.15 6.62 -18.17
C TYR A 133 -0.98 6.97 -19.11
N GLU A 134 -1.12 6.71 -20.41
CA GLU A 134 -0.13 7.12 -21.43
C GLU A 134 0.06 8.64 -21.43
N HIS A 135 -1.05 9.39 -21.26
CA HIS A 135 -1.05 10.82 -21.10
C HIS A 135 -2.04 11.20 -19.99
N LEU A 136 -1.53 11.61 -18.86
CA LEU A 136 -2.39 11.98 -17.73
C LEU A 136 -3.03 13.34 -17.97
N THR A 137 -4.31 13.34 -18.37
CA THR A 137 -5.12 14.56 -18.60
C THR A 137 -6.27 14.69 -17.61
N HIS A 138 -6.62 13.62 -16.90
CA HIS A 138 -7.71 13.58 -15.96
C HIS A 138 -7.46 14.48 -14.75
N GLN A 139 -8.52 15.03 -14.19
CA GLN A 139 -8.47 15.77 -12.92
C GLN A 139 -7.93 14.86 -11.81
N THR A 140 -7.09 15.40 -10.94
CA THR A 140 -6.50 14.64 -9.82
C THR A 140 -7.55 13.97 -8.92
N THR A 141 -8.67 14.67 -8.67
CA THR A 141 -9.81 14.10 -7.93
C THR A 141 -10.45 12.90 -8.63
N ALA A 142 -10.54 12.92 -9.96
CA ALA A 142 -11.05 11.80 -10.75
C ALA A 142 -10.09 10.61 -10.74
N VAL A 143 -8.77 10.85 -10.83
CA VAL A 143 -7.74 9.82 -10.74
C VAL A 143 -7.78 9.12 -9.39
N LEU A 144 -7.80 9.89 -8.29
CA LEU A 144 -7.89 9.34 -6.94
C LEU A 144 -9.23 8.62 -6.70
N GLY A 145 -10.34 9.19 -7.21
CA GLY A 145 -11.65 8.55 -7.16
C GLY A 145 -11.71 7.20 -7.89
N GLU A 146 -11.03 7.09 -9.03
CA GLU A 146 -10.93 5.82 -9.76
C GLU A 146 -10.11 4.77 -8.99
N LEU A 147 -8.99 5.15 -8.37
CA LEU A 147 -8.22 4.25 -7.52
C LEU A 147 -9.07 3.74 -6.34
N GLU A 148 -9.81 4.63 -5.68
CA GLU A 148 -10.71 4.27 -4.58
C GLU A 148 -11.84 3.32 -5.03
N ARG A 149 -12.41 3.58 -6.21
CA ARG A 149 -13.44 2.71 -6.80
C ARG A 149 -12.88 1.31 -7.06
N ARG A 150 -11.70 1.21 -7.66
CA ARG A 150 -11.02 -0.07 -7.94
C ARG A 150 -10.68 -0.82 -6.65
N LEU A 151 -10.18 -0.13 -5.63
CA LEU A 151 -9.89 -0.73 -4.32
C LEU A 151 -11.17 -1.27 -3.66
N ARG A 152 -12.29 -0.55 -3.77
CA ARG A 152 -13.58 -1.01 -3.25
C ARG A 152 -14.04 -2.28 -3.97
N THR A 153 -14.04 -2.28 -5.31
CA THR A 153 -14.43 -3.44 -6.12
C THR A 153 -13.53 -4.65 -5.83
N ALA A 154 -12.21 -4.45 -5.74
CA ALA A 154 -11.30 -5.52 -5.35
C ALA A 154 -11.58 -6.04 -3.93
N GLY A 155 -11.97 -5.15 -3.02
CA GLY A 155 -12.31 -5.50 -1.65
C GLY A 155 -13.61 -6.32 -1.53
N GLU A 156 -14.57 -6.11 -2.41
CA GLU A 156 -15.81 -6.88 -2.47
C GLU A 156 -15.59 -8.35 -2.89
N LEU A 157 -14.53 -8.61 -3.66
CA LEU A 157 -14.15 -9.95 -4.11
C LEU A 157 -13.37 -10.75 -3.06
N VAL A 158 -12.89 -10.10 -2.00
CA VAL A 158 -12.14 -10.73 -0.91
C VAL A 158 -13.03 -10.85 0.31
N PRO A 159 -13.30 -12.07 0.83
CA PRO A 159 -14.16 -12.27 2.01
C PRO A 159 -13.68 -11.42 3.20
N ASN A 160 -14.65 -10.84 3.92
CA ASN A 160 -14.35 -10.01 5.10
C ASN A 160 -13.69 -10.81 6.24
N ASP A 161 -13.88 -12.12 6.26
CA ASP A 161 -13.34 -13.05 7.26
C ASP A 161 -11.90 -13.49 6.96
N SER A 162 -11.29 -12.99 5.86
CA SER A 162 -9.88 -13.22 5.58
C SER A 162 -9.02 -12.40 6.54
N LEU A 163 -9.00 -12.81 7.81
CA LEU A 163 -8.06 -12.27 8.79
C LEU A 163 -6.68 -12.83 8.49
N PRO A 164 -5.62 -12.05 8.67
CA PRO A 164 -4.28 -12.60 8.71
C PRO A 164 -4.18 -13.54 9.92
N ILE A 165 -4.30 -14.85 9.66
CA ILE A 165 -4.17 -15.88 10.69
C ILE A 165 -2.67 -16.04 10.96
N PRO A 166 -2.21 -16.01 12.24
CA PRO A 166 -0.85 -16.33 12.59
C PRO A 166 -0.45 -17.71 12.03
N GLU A 167 0.76 -17.84 11.50
CA GLU A 167 1.22 -19.12 10.93
C GLU A 167 1.15 -20.27 11.93
N ALA A 168 1.31 -19.99 13.22
CA ALA A 168 1.16 -20.98 14.29
C ALA A 168 -0.25 -21.57 14.34
N GLU A 169 -1.29 -20.75 14.21
CA GLU A 169 -2.68 -21.22 14.17
C GLU A 169 -3.01 -21.96 12.86
N ARG A 170 -2.40 -21.57 11.72
CA ARG A 170 -2.55 -22.30 10.46
C ARG A 170 -1.97 -23.72 10.55
N LYS A 171 -0.81 -23.89 11.18
CA LYS A 171 -0.19 -25.20 11.38
C LYS A 171 -1.02 -26.08 12.29
N SER A 172 -1.62 -25.53 13.36
CA SER A 172 -2.52 -26.26 14.26
C SER A 172 -3.80 -26.71 13.55
N ALA A 173 -4.44 -25.81 12.78
CA ALA A 173 -5.66 -26.12 12.04
C ALA A 173 -5.45 -27.15 10.91
N ILE A 174 -4.24 -27.22 10.35
CA ILE A 174 -3.86 -28.24 9.34
C ILE A 174 -3.59 -29.58 10.02
N ALA A 175 -2.91 -29.59 11.18
CA ALA A 175 -2.65 -30.81 11.94
C ALA A 175 -3.95 -31.48 12.40
N GLU A 176 -4.91 -30.72 12.93
CA GLU A 176 -6.25 -31.23 13.32
C GLU A 176 -7.08 -31.79 12.15
N ARG A 177 -6.80 -31.38 10.91
CA ARG A 177 -7.48 -31.90 9.71
C ARG A 177 -6.84 -33.17 9.15
N ILE A 178 -5.61 -33.50 9.54
CA ILE A 178 -4.89 -34.70 9.07
C ILE A 178 -5.16 -35.88 9.99
N ASP A 179 -5.56 -35.63 11.25
CA ASP A 179 -5.86 -36.67 12.25
C ASP A 179 -7.35 -37.12 12.24
N LEU A 180 -8.15 -36.76 11.24
CA LEU A 180 -9.51 -37.22 10.94
C LEU A 180 -9.56 -38.05 9.64
#